data_643fc2983817c2922b8ccb79a6ec8d49
#
_entry.id   643fc2983817c2922b8ccb79a6ec8d49
#
_cell.length_a   1.000
_cell.length_b   1.000
_cell.length_c   1.000
_cell.angle_alpha   90.00
_cell.angle_beta   90.00
_cell.angle_gamma   90.00
#
_symmetry.space_group_name_H-M   'P 1'
#
loop_
_entity.id
_entity.type
_entity.pdbx_description
1 polymer ?
#
loop_
_entity_poly.entity_id
_entity_poly.type
_entity_poly.pdbx_seq_one_letter_code
_entity_poly.pdbx_strand_id
1 'polypeptide(L)'
;MMNTRGKTTSKSLGWESSRANSLKSKSAYSTGSNSAKNAITKQSFSAPPQKVVARPGVLASDGMPRYPNLTVPGLLRGSDYIGTCSFALTGTLLAASKGLDCFGAPIIGLITAVGGGTIRDFVLGAGRRAFWMEEQEYVYLALATGVATFFGWEYAKKHFEEVRDDAWWIEASDALGVGAFCVIGCMNGVRAGVSAINCIACGVFTATGGGVVRDVIVGRPPRIFHSYATAYATPAAAGAATYLLARKMGVSTSARIVSGVTVGILGRVASESGNVRLPLYESQEAKANAKMKGDNRE
;
A
#
# COMPACT_ATOMS: atom_id res chain seq x y z
N MET A 1 -19.55 34.89 64.00
CA MET A 1 -18.43 34.83 64.96
C MET A 1 -17.18 34.47 64.19
N MET A 2 -16.15 35.36 64.35
CA MET A 2 -14.72 35.21 64.09
C MET A 2 -14.28 34.81 62.66
N ASN A 3 -13.87 35.67 61.75
CA ASN A 3 -12.74 36.65 61.75
C ASN A 3 -11.39 36.04 62.05
N THR A 4 -10.55 35.83 61.02
CA THR A 4 -9.12 36.16 61.07
C THR A 4 -8.56 36.42 59.67
N ARG A 5 -8.06 37.62 59.53
CA ARG A 5 -7.20 38.12 58.42
C ARG A 5 -5.80 37.48 58.49
N GLY A 6 -5.17 37.26 57.37
CA GLY A 6 -3.76 36.90 57.25
C GLY A 6 -3.15 37.30 55.91
N LYS A 7 -2.71 38.53 55.83
CA LYS A 7 -1.52 39.14 55.22
C LYS A 7 -1.02 38.59 53.88
N THR A 8 -1.22 39.43 52.88
CA THR A 8 -0.42 39.61 51.66
C THR A 8 0.99 40.03 51.99
N THR A 9 2.00 39.35 51.46
CA THR A 9 3.34 39.88 51.28
C THR A 9 3.74 39.80 49.82
N SER A 10 3.95 40.96 49.25
CA SER A 10 4.49 41.25 47.93
C SER A 10 5.87 40.63 47.75
N LYS A 11 6.10 39.95 46.62
CA LYS A 11 7.40 39.75 46.01
C LYS A 11 7.37 40.31 44.58
N SER A 12 7.51 41.59 44.49
CA SER A 12 7.91 42.31 43.31
C SER A 12 9.38 42.64 43.44
N LEU A 13 10.26 41.77 42.97
CA LEU A 13 11.68 42.10 42.71
C LEU A 13 12.30 40.86 42.03
N GLY A 14 12.23 40.82 40.71
CA GLY A 14 12.84 39.74 39.92
C GLY A 14 12.74 39.90 38.40
N TRP A 15 12.07 40.95 37.93
CA TRP A 15 11.83 41.13 36.48
C TRP A 15 12.80 42.07 35.75
N GLU A 16 13.56 42.90 36.43
CA GLU A 16 14.42 43.91 35.77
C GLU A 16 15.82 43.42 35.44
N SER A 17 16.33 42.37 36.07
CA SER A 17 17.66 41.83 35.74
C SER A 17 17.65 40.92 34.47
N SER A 18 16.49 40.42 34.06
CA SER A 18 16.37 39.53 32.87
C SER A 18 16.33 40.30 31.55
N ARG A 19 15.98 41.60 31.56
CA ARG A 19 15.90 42.42 30.33
C ARG A 19 17.23 42.98 29.86
N ALA A 20 18.19 43.18 30.74
CA ALA A 20 19.50 43.72 30.39
C ALA A 20 20.42 42.71 29.69
N ASN A 21 20.24 41.41 29.95
CA ASN A 21 21.03 40.36 29.30
C ASN A 21 20.48 39.90 27.93
N SER A 22 19.21 40.21 27.63
CA SER A 22 18.59 39.91 26.34
C SER A 22 19.00 40.85 25.20
N LEU A 23 19.42 42.06 25.52
CA LEU A 23 19.83 43.07 24.53
C LEU A 23 21.31 42.98 24.11
N LYS A 24 22.16 42.31 24.89
CA LYS A 24 23.56 42.06 24.51
C LYS A 24 23.78 40.83 23.66
N SER A 25 22.82 39.88 23.63
CA SER A 25 22.90 38.67 22.76
C SER A 25 22.42 38.93 21.34
N LYS A 26 21.71 40.01 21.06
CA LYS A 26 21.21 40.30 19.70
C LYS A 26 22.19 40.99 18.78
N SER A 27 23.30 41.56 19.33
CA SER A 27 24.33 42.20 18.50
C SER A 27 25.41 41.26 17.97
N ALA A 28 25.54 40.05 18.49
CA ALA A 28 26.55 39.08 18.07
C ALA A 28 26.08 38.11 16.97
N TYR A 29 24.79 38.16 16.58
CA TYR A 29 24.21 37.20 15.60
C TYR A 29 24.09 37.73 14.16
N SER A 30 24.53 38.96 13.90
CA SER A 30 24.27 39.62 12.60
C SER A 30 25.41 39.48 11.57
N THR A 31 26.58 38.96 11.94
CA THR A 31 27.72 38.83 10.99
C THR A 31 28.11 37.44 10.60
N GLY A 32 27.43 36.39 11.14
CA GLY A 32 27.70 34.98 10.80
C GLY A 32 26.75 34.33 9.78
N SER A 33 25.67 35.02 9.37
CA SER A 33 24.57 34.37 8.65
C SER A 33 24.76 34.24 7.14
N ASN A 34 25.68 34.96 6.53
CA ASN A 34 25.89 34.90 5.07
C ASN A 34 26.90 33.84 4.62
N SER A 35 27.75 33.33 5.51
CA SER A 35 28.67 32.24 5.17
C SER A 35 28.04 30.86 5.32
N ALA A 36 27.07 30.70 6.25
CA ALA A 36 26.37 29.46 6.47
C ALA A 36 25.28 29.17 5.41
N LYS A 37 24.65 30.22 4.86
CA LYS A 37 23.64 30.05 3.80
C LYS A 37 24.22 29.58 2.45
N ASN A 38 25.47 29.89 2.17
CA ASN A 38 26.18 29.44 0.96
C ASN A 38 26.76 28.04 1.09
N ALA A 39 26.88 27.50 2.31
CA ALA A 39 27.35 26.10 2.51
C ALA A 39 26.23 25.07 2.44
N ILE A 40 24.97 25.45 2.69
CA ILE A 40 23.82 24.52 2.68
C ILE A 40 23.31 24.27 1.27
N THR A 41 23.60 25.15 0.30
CA THR A 41 23.08 25.04 -1.08
C THR A 41 23.93 24.16 -2.02
N LYS A 42 25.04 23.57 -1.56
CA LYS A 42 25.94 22.75 -2.37
C LYS A 42 26.21 21.33 -1.87
N GLN A 43 25.47 20.84 -0.90
CA GLN A 43 25.43 19.41 -0.66
C GLN A 43 24.31 18.78 -1.51
N SER A 44 24.60 18.60 -2.81
CA SER A 44 23.90 17.59 -3.59
C SER A 44 24.16 16.25 -2.88
N PHE A 45 23.14 15.67 -2.30
CA PHE A 45 23.16 14.34 -1.72
C PHE A 45 23.26 13.31 -2.86
N SER A 46 24.37 13.29 -3.55
CA SER A 46 24.80 12.16 -4.37
C SER A 46 25.63 11.25 -3.47
N ALA A 47 24.96 10.44 -2.66
CA ALA A 47 25.64 9.28 -2.10
C ALA A 47 26.19 8.47 -3.28
N PRO A 48 27.50 8.11 -3.30
CA PRO A 48 28.03 7.29 -4.35
C PRO A 48 27.23 5.99 -4.39
N PRO A 49 27.00 5.39 -5.59
CA PRO A 49 26.29 4.13 -5.69
C PRO A 49 27.05 3.11 -4.83
N GLN A 50 26.43 2.71 -3.71
CA GLN A 50 26.99 1.65 -2.88
C GLN A 50 27.10 0.41 -3.76
N LYS A 51 28.33 -0.05 -4.01
CA LYS A 51 28.57 -1.37 -4.59
C LYS A 51 27.88 -2.36 -3.65
N VAL A 52 26.74 -2.89 -4.10
CA VAL A 52 26.03 -3.95 -3.39
C VAL A 52 26.95 -5.17 -3.40
N VAL A 53 27.66 -5.39 -2.29
CA VAL A 53 28.39 -6.63 -2.08
C VAL A 53 27.35 -7.75 -2.07
N ALA A 54 27.42 -8.64 -3.05
CA ALA A 54 26.49 -9.74 -3.19
C ALA A 54 26.51 -10.60 -1.92
N ARG A 55 25.46 -10.49 -1.11
CA ARG A 55 25.26 -11.36 0.04
C ARG A 55 24.74 -12.72 -0.45
N PRO A 56 25.14 -13.84 0.16
CA PRO A 56 24.58 -15.15 -0.21
C PRO A 56 23.05 -15.13 -0.17
N GLY A 57 22.40 -15.56 -1.24
CA GLY A 57 20.93 -15.56 -1.36
C GLY A 57 20.32 -14.29 -1.95
N VAL A 58 21.09 -13.23 -2.20
CA VAL A 58 20.60 -12.01 -2.84
C VAL A 58 20.58 -12.20 -4.37
N LEU A 59 19.45 -11.85 -5.00
CA LEU A 59 19.34 -11.86 -6.46
C LEU A 59 20.09 -10.66 -7.04
N ALA A 60 20.83 -10.90 -8.13
CA ALA A 60 21.44 -9.80 -8.88
C ALA A 60 20.36 -8.87 -9.45
N SER A 61 20.57 -7.57 -9.34
CA SER A 61 19.72 -6.59 -9.99
C SER A 61 19.91 -6.69 -11.50
N ASP A 62 18.79 -6.77 -12.25
CA ASP A 62 18.83 -6.82 -13.71
C ASP A 62 19.10 -5.43 -14.32
N GLY A 63 19.26 -4.37 -13.52
CA GLY A 63 19.36 -2.99 -14.01
C GLY A 63 18.09 -2.51 -14.74
N MET A 64 17.00 -3.27 -14.63
CA MET A 64 15.76 -3.01 -15.33
C MET A 64 15.08 -1.72 -14.84
N PRO A 65 14.62 -0.85 -15.73
CA PRO A 65 13.74 0.26 -15.36
C PRO A 65 12.43 -0.27 -14.77
N ARG A 66 11.70 0.57 -14.06
CA ARG A 66 10.40 0.19 -13.45
C ARG A 66 9.44 -0.37 -14.49
N TYR A 67 9.41 0.27 -15.66
CA TYR A 67 8.71 -0.22 -16.83
C TYR A 67 9.74 -0.42 -17.96
N PRO A 68 10.22 -1.65 -18.18
CA PRO A 68 11.18 -1.89 -19.23
C PRO A 68 10.59 -1.56 -20.60
N ASN A 69 11.40 -0.93 -21.49
CA ASN A 69 11.05 -0.65 -22.88
C ASN A 69 10.98 -1.95 -23.69
N LEU A 70 9.97 -2.75 -23.44
CA LEU A 70 9.70 -4.01 -24.09
C LEU A 70 8.42 -3.90 -24.93
N THR A 71 8.17 -4.86 -25.78
CA THR A 71 6.92 -5.04 -26.53
C THR A 71 5.68 -5.06 -25.61
N VAL A 72 5.85 -5.30 -24.30
CA VAL A 72 4.78 -5.42 -23.30
C VAL A 72 4.75 -4.28 -22.24
N PRO A 73 5.60 -3.21 -22.28
CA PRO A 73 5.62 -2.23 -21.19
C PRO A 73 4.32 -1.43 -21.11
N GLY A 74 3.73 -1.11 -22.24
CA GLY A 74 2.44 -0.42 -22.30
C GLY A 74 1.30 -1.24 -21.73
N LEU A 75 1.30 -2.56 -21.96
CA LEU A 75 0.30 -3.46 -21.43
C LEU A 75 0.41 -3.60 -19.89
N LEU A 76 1.63 -3.76 -19.37
CA LEU A 76 1.83 -3.84 -17.92
C LEU A 76 1.44 -2.55 -17.21
N ARG A 77 1.80 -1.39 -17.79
CA ARG A 77 1.41 -0.09 -17.24
C ARG A 77 -0.10 0.15 -17.35
N GLY A 78 -0.72 -0.24 -18.47
CA GLY A 78 -2.17 -0.21 -18.61
C GLY A 78 -2.87 -1.07 -17.57
N SER A 79 -2.38 -2.28 -17.32
CA SER A 79 -2.90 -3.17 -16.28
C SER A 79 -2.73 -2.59 -14.88
N ASP A 80 -1.60 -1.90 -14.62
CA ASP A 80 -1.33 -1.17 -13.37
C ASP A 80 -2.37 -0.04 -13.15
N TYR A 81 -2.66 0.76 -14.17
CA TYR A 81 -3.69 1.79 -14.09
C TYR A 81 -5.09 1.23 -13.88
N ILE A 82 -5.46 0.18 -14.61
CA ILE A 82 -6.77 -0.49 -14.44
C ILE A 82 -6.88 -1.06 -13.02
N GLY A 83 -5.84 -1.73 -12.52
CA GLY A 83 -5.80 -2.22 -11.15
C GLY A 83 -5.90 -1.09 -10.11
N THR A 84 -5.22 0.03 -10.34
CA THR A 84 -5.30 1.23 -9.49
C THR A 84 -6.73 1.78 -9.43
N CYS A 85 -7.39 1.93 -10.59
CA CYS A 85 -8.79 2.35 -10.66
C CYS A 85 -9.73 1.35 -9.96
N SER A 86 -9.56 0.05 -10.20
CA SER A 86 -10.37 -1.00 -9.58
C SER A 86 -10.25 -0.97 -8.06
N PHE A 87 -9.04 -0.86 -7.55
CA PHE A 87 -8.80 -0.80 -6.10
C PHE A 87 -9.32 0.50 -5.47
N ALA A 88 -9.20 1.63 -6.17
CA ALA A 88 -9.78 2.90 -5.73
C ALA A 88 -11.31 2.82 -5.69
N LEU A 89 -11.94 2.27 -6.73
CA LEU A 89 -13.39 2.06 -6.82
C LEU A 89 -13.89 1.18 -5.67
N THR A 90 -13.35 -0.03 -5.56
CA THR A 90 -13.79 -1.00 -4.53
C THR A 90 -13.49 -0.53 -3.11
N GLY A 91 -12.38 0.21 -2.91
CA GLY A 91 -12.03 0.84 -1.64
C GLY A 91 -13.03 1.92 -1.25
N THR A 92 -13.39 2.79 -2.19
CA THR A 92 -14.37 3.87 -1.97
C THR A 92 -15.77 3.32 -1.69
N LEU A 93 -16.24 2.34 -2.47
CA LEU A 93 -17.55 1.70 -2.26
C LEU A 93 -17.65 1.06 -0.87
N LEU A 94 -16.62 0.32 -0.46
CA LEU A 94 -16.59 -0.28 0.87
C LEU A 94 -16.61 0.79 1.97
N ALA A 95 -15.84 1.86 1.83
CA ALA A 95 -15.80 2.94 2.82
C ALA A 95 -17.15 3.68 2.90
N ALA A 96 -17.74 3.99 1.75
CA ALA A 96 -19.07 4.62 1.68
C ALA A 96 -20.16 3.73 2.31
N SER A 97 -20.13 2.40 2.09
CA SER A 97 -21.06 1.46 2.72
C SER A 97 -20.92 1.38 4.26
N LYS A 98 -19.78 1.84 4.79
CA LYS A 98 -19.52 1.97 6.24
C LYS A 98 -19.83 3.35 6.81
N GLY A 99 -20.42 4.24 6.00
CA GLY A 99 -20.85 5.57 6.42
C GLY A 99 -19.77 6.65 6.37
N LEU A 100 -18.65 6.42 5.67
CA LEU A 100 -17.67 7.48 5.45
C LEU A 100 -18.21 8.50 4.45
N ASP A 101 -17.85 9.75 4.66
CA ASP A 101 -18.31 10.90 3.89
C ASP A 101 -17.61 11.06 2.53
N CYS A 102 -17.97 12.11 1.80
CA CYS A 102 -17.45 12.42 0.47
C CYS A 102 -15.94 12.75 0.45
N PHE A 103 -15.32 13.02 1.59
CA PHE A 103 -13.88 13.17 1.73
C PHE A 103 -13.22 11.85 2.15
N GLY A 104 -13.75 11.21 3.20
CA GLY A 104 -13.17 10.00 3.78
C GLY A 104 -13.21 8.80 2.83
N ALA A 105 -14.33 8.57 2.14
CA ALA A 105 -14.46 7.42 1.26
C ALA A 105 -13.47 7.43 0.06
N PRO A 106 -13.28 8.53 -0.68
CA PRO A 106 -12.24 8.61 -1.71
C PRO A 106 -10.81 8.46 -1.18
N ILE A 107 -10.53 8.95 0.03
CA ILE A 107 -9.21 8.76 0.67
C ILE A 107 -8.95 7.29 0.98
N ILE A 108 -9.95 6.55 1.45
CA ILE A 108 -9.82 5.09 1.62
C ILE A 108 -9.63 4.38 0.27
N GLY A 109 -10.27 4.86 -0.79
CA GLY A 109 -10.03 4.41 -2.16
C GLY A 109 -8.57 4.59 -2.58
N LEU A 110 -8.02 5.80 -2.37
CA LEU A 110 -6.60 6.10 -2.61
C LEU A 110 -5.68 5.17 -1.80
N ILE A 111 -5.91 5.04 -0.48
CA ILE A 111 -5.12 4.17 0.39
C ILE A 111 -5.17 2.72 -0.11
N THR A 112 -6.33 2.25 -0.58
CA THR A 112 -6.47 0.90 -1.14
C THR A 112 -5.63 0.73 -2.40
N ALA A 113 -5.64 1.72 -3.29
CA ALA A 113 -4.92 1.65 -4.56
C ALA A 113 -3.40 1.72 -4.42
N VAL A 114 -2.89 2.64 -3.58
CA VAL A 114 -1.44 2.88 -3.48
C VAL A 114 -0.79 2.24 -2.26
N GLY A 115 -1.59 1.76 -1.30
CA GLY A 115 -1.10 1.29 0.00
C GLY A 115 -0.18 0.07 -0.09
N GLY A 116 -0.49 -0.88 -0.98
CA GLY A 116 0.34 -2.08 -1.16
C GLY A 116 1.75 -1.75 -1.67
N GLY A 117 1.84 -0.87 -2.67
CA GLY A 117 3.12 -0.37 -3.17
C GLY A 117 3.88 0.43 -2.12
N THR A 118 3.16 1.20 -1.29
CA THR A 118 3.77 1.96 -0.17
C THR A 118 4.38 1.03 0.88
N ILE A 119 3.66 -0.02 1.29
CA ILE A 119 4.18 -1.04 2.22
C ILE A 119 5.44 -1.68 1.64
N ARG A 120 5.41 -2.09 0.37
CA ARG A 120 6.57 -2.67 -0.31
C ARG A 120 7.77 -1.74 -0.27
N ASP A 121 7.59 -0.47 -0.64
CA ASP A 121 8.70 0.49 -0.71
C ASP A 121 9.27 0.76 0.68
N PHE A 122 8.43 0.81 1.71
CA PHE A 122 8.86 0.90 3.10
C PHE A 122 9.67 -0.32 3.55
N VAL A 123 9.21 -1.54 3.25
CA VAL A 123 9.88 -2.79 3.61
C VAL A 123 11.20 -2.96 2.87
N LEU A 124 11.31 -2.45 1.64
CA LEU A 124 12.56 -2.50 0.86
C LEU A 124 13.66 -1.58 1.40
N GLY A 125 13.35 -0.72 2.36
CA GLY A 125 14.33 -0.09 3.24
C GLY A 125 14.60 1.39 3.04
N ALA A 126 15.46 1.91 3.94
CA ALA A 126 15.74 3.31 4.12
C ALA A 126 16.22 4.01 2.84
N GLY A 127 15.64 5.18 2.57
CA GLY A 127 15.94 6.03 1.42
C GLY A 127 15.03 5.81 0.21
N ARG A 128 14.14 4.82 0.22
CA ARG A 128 13.10 4.69 -0.81
C ARG A 128 11.88 5.51 -0.43
N ARG A 129 11.48 6.39 -1.33
CA ARG A 129 10.19 7.08 -1.24
C ARG A 129 9.10 6.15 -1.74
N ALA A 130 7.87 6.32 -1.22
CA ALA A 130 6.72 5.65 -1.81
C ALA A 130 6.61 6.03 -3.30
N PHE A 131 6.34 5.06 -4.15
CA PHE A 131 6.39 5.23 -5.61
C PHE A 131 5.53 6.38 -6.14
N TRP A 132 4.36 6.60 -5.55
CA TRP A 132 3.43 7.65 -5.94
C TRP A 132 3.93 9.08 -5.64
N MET A 133 4.98 9.22 -4.81
CA MET A 133 5.65 10.52 -4.62
C MET A 133 6.50 10.91 -5.83
N GLU A 134 6.93 9.95 -6.64
CA GLU A 134 7.66 10.15 -7.88
C GLU A 134 6.71 10.13 -9.09
N GLU A 135 5.70 9.27 -9.06
CA GLU A 135 4.69 9.09 -10.09
C GLU A 135 3.32 9.55 -9.56
N GLN A 136 3.13 10.88 -9.47
CA GLN A 136 1.94 11.51 -8.89
C GLN A 136 0.64 11.17 -9.63
N GLU A 137 0.73 10.70 -10.87
CA GLU A 137 -0.41 10.29 -11.70
C GLU A 137 -1.28 9.23 -11.02
N TYR A 138 -0.68 8.33 -10.21
CA TYR A 138 -1.44 7.32 -9.45
C TYR A 138 -2.32 7.93 -8.38
N VAL A 139 -1.86 9.01 -7.74
CA VAL A 139 -2.66 9.74 -6.74
C VAL A 139 -3.85 10.41 -7.42
N TYR A 140 -3.60 11.12 -8.53
CA TYR A 140 -4.68 11.78 -9.28
C TYR A 140 -5.69 10.78 -9.83
N LEU A 141 -5.21 9.67 -10.39
CA LEU A 141 -6.06 8.61 -10.93
C LEU A 141 -6.93 7.97 -9.84
N ALA A 142 -6.34 7.61 -8.71
CA ALA A 142 -7.07 6.99 -7.61
C ALA A 142 -8.08 7.96 -6.97
N LEU A 143 -7.72 9.22 -6.74
CA LEU A 143 -8.63 10.24 -6.21
C LEU A 143 -9.76 10.55 -7.18
N ALA A 144 -9.46 10.75 -8.47
CA ALA A 144 -10.48 11.01 -9.48
C ALA A 144 -11.47 9.83 -9.56
N THR A 145 -10.96 8.59 -9.57
CA THR A 145 -11.80 7.39 -9.55
C THR A 145 -12.65 7.33 -8.27
N GLY A 146 -12.06 7.59 -7.11
CA GLY A 146 -12.77 7.57 -5.83
C GLY A 146 -13.89 8.60 -5.77
N VAL A 147 -13.61 9.85 -6.18
CA VAL A 147 -14.63 10.93 -6.21
C VAL A 147 -15.73 10.59 -7.22
N ALA A 148 -15.38 10.17 -8.42
CA ALA A 148 -16.35 9.76 -9.43
C ALA A 148 -17.21 8.59 -8.95
N THR A 149 -16.62 7.62 -8.25
CA THR A 149 -17.34 6.49 -7.66
C THR A 149 -18.30 6.97 -6.58
N PHE A 150 -17.87 7.80 -5.64
CA PHE A 150 -18.70 8.24 -4.53
C PHE A 150 -19.98 8.95 -5.00
N PHE A 151 -19.86 9.88 -5.94
CA PHE A 151 -21.01 10.64 -6.44
C PHE A 151 -21.75 9.97 -7.59
N GLY A 152 -21.07 9.17 -8.40
CA GLY A 152 -21.63 8.62 -9.64
C GLY A 152 -22.22 7.22 -9.50
N TRP A 153 -21.85 6.43 -8.48
CA TRP A 153 -22.19 5.01 -8.42
C TRP A 153 -23.70 4.74 -8.35
N GLU A 154 -24.39 5.45 -7.48
CA GLU A 154 -25.84 5.30 -7.35
C GLU A 154 -26.61 5.77 -8.58
N TYR A 155 -26.12 6.83 -9.24
CA TYR A 155 -26.65 7.26 -10.53
C TYR A 155 -26.42 6.21 -11.61
N ALA A 156 -25.21 5.66 -11.68
CA ALA A 156 -24.87 4.64 -12.65
C ALA A 156 -25.71 3.37 -12.48
N LYS A 157 -25.92 2.90 -11.26
CA LYS A 157 -26.79 1.73 -10.97
C LYS A 157 -28.24 1.92 -11.44
N LYS A 158 -28.74 3.16 -11.42
CA LYS A 158 -30.12 3.45 -11.87
C LYS A 158 -30.28 3.47 -13.40
N HIS A 159 -29.20 3.78 -14.12
CA HIS A 159 -29.25 4.03 -15.58
C HIS A 159 -28.62 2.93 -16.41
N PHE A 160 -27.79 2.09 -15.79
CA PHE A 160 -27.05 1.02 -16.48
C PHE A 160 -27.20 -0.30 -15.73
N GLU A 161 -27.87 -1.27 -16.33
CA GLU A 161 -28.11 -2.59 -15.73
C GLU A 161 -26.82 -3.38 -15.45
N GLU A 162 -25.76 -3.11 -16.22
CA GLU A 162 -24.44 -3.73 -16.05
C GLU A 162 -23.69 -3.22 -14.82
N VAL A 163 -24.08 -2.07 -14.25
CA VAL A 163 -23.44 -1.47 -13.08
C VAL A 163 -24.09 -2.00 -11.82
N ARG A 164 -23.49 -3.05 -11.27
CA ARG A 164 -23.92 -3.71 -10.03
C ARG A 164 -22.75 -3.89 -9.09
N ASP A 165 -23.03 -3.97 -7.81
CA ASP A 165 -21.99 -4.16 -6.78
C ASP A 165 -21.30 -5.54 -6.88
N ASP A 166 -21.96 -6.51 -7.53
CA ASP A 166 -21.52 -7.88 -7.80
C ASP A 166 -21.15 -8.11 -9.28
N ALA A 167 -20.91 -7.04 -10.05
CA ALA A 167 -20.66 -7.17 -11.48
C ALA A 167 -19.32 -7.90 -11.76
N TRP A 168 -19.35 -8.86 -12.68
CA TRP A 168 -18.20 -9.67 -13.06
C TRP A 168 -16.97 -8.86 -13.51
N TRP A 169 -17.18 -7.68 -14.10
CA TRP A 169 -16.10 -6.83 -14.56
C TRP A 169 -15.32 -6.18 -13.40
N ILE A 170 -15.93 -6.01 -12.21
CA ILE A 170 -15.24 -5.59 -11.00
C ILE A 170 -14.27 -6.68 -10.55
N GLU A 171 -14.73 -7.93 -10.53
CA GLU A 171 -13.88 -9.08 -10.19
C GLU A 171 -12.78 -9.32 -11.23
N ALA A 172 -13.10 -9.17 -12.51
CA ALA A 172 -12.12 -9.28 -13.59
C ALA A 172 -11.04 -8.20 -13.51
N SER A 173 -11.42 -6.94 -13.20
CA SER A 173 -10.46 -5.84 -13.03
C SER A 173 -9.62 -6.01 -11.76
N ASP A 174 -10.19 -6.54 -10.67
CA ASP A 174 -9.45 -6.92 -9.46
C ASP A 174 -8.42 -8.02 -9.77
N ALA A 175 -8.83 -9.07 -10.48
CA ALA A 175 -7.93 -10.16 -10.89
C ALA A 175 -6.78 -9.65 -11.77
N LEU A 176 -7.07 -8.75 -12.72
CA LEU A 176 -6.05 -8.09 -13.56
C LEU A 176 -5.09 -7.28 -12.70
N GLY A 177 -5.61 -6.50 -11.74
CA GLY A 177 -4.81 -5.73 -10.79
C GLY A 177 -3.89 -6.62 -9.96
N VAL A 178 -4.41 -7.71 -9.38
CA VAL A 178 -3.62 -8.67 -8.59
C VAL A 178 -2.51 -9.29 -9.43
N GLY A 179 -2.81 -9.71 -10.67
CA GLY A 179 -1.82 -10.28 -11.59
C GLY A 179 -0.72 -9.29 -11.96
N ALA A 180 -1.06 -8.04 -12.27
CA ALA A 180 -0.08 -7.00 -12.57
C ALA A 180 0.75 -6.63 -11.34
N PHE A 181 0.10 -6.37 -10.21
CA PHE A 181 0.77 -5.90 -8.99
C PHE A 181 1.70 -6.93 -8.38
N CYS A 182 1.38 -8.23 -8.45
CA CYS A 182 2.27 -9.26 -7.93
C CYS A 182 3.58 -9.32 -8.72
N VAL A 183 3.54 -9.16 -10.04
CA VAL A 183 4.74 -9.13 -10.89
C VAL A 183 5.51 -7.82 -10.70
N ILE A 184 4.83 -6.67 -10.71
CA ILE A 184 5.46 -5.35 -10.50
C ILE A 184 6.16 -5.31 -9.13
N GLY A 185 5.50 -5.80 -8.08
CA GLY A 185 6.09 -5.87 -6.74
C GLY A 185 7.31 -6.79 -6.69
N CYS A 186 7.22 -7.97 -7.28
CA CYS A 186 8.33 -8.91 -7.40
C CYS A 186 9.53 -8.31 -8.17
N MET A 187 9.28 -7.63 -9.31
CA MET A 187 10.30 -6.92 -10.08
C MET A 187 11.00 -5.84 -9.25
N ASN A 188 10.27 -5.12 -8.38
CA ASN A 188 10.87 -4.14 -7.48
C ASN A 188 11.78 -4.80 -6.44
N GLY A 189 11.42 -5.98 -5.93
CA GLY A 189 12.29 -6.80 -5.08
C GLY A 189 13.57 -7.22 -5.78
N VAL A 190 13.47 -7.68 -7.05
CA VAL A 190 14.64 -8.04 -7.88
C VAL A 190 15.54 -6.83 -8.08
N ARG A 191 14.99 -5.65 -8.41
CA ARG A 191 15.78 -4.41 -8.56
C ARG A 191 16.46 -3.99 -7.26
N ALA A 192 15.82 -4.24 -6.13
CA ALA A 192 16.40 -3.98 -4.81
C ALA A 192 17.49 -4.98 -4.43
N GLY A 193 17.67 -6.05 -5.20
CA GLY A 193 18.67 -7.07 -4.93
C GLY A 193 18.36 -7.88 -3.66
N VAL A 194 17.09 -8.08 -3.32
CA VAL A 194 16.71 -8.91 -2.16
C VAL A 194 16.58 -10.39 -2.55
N SER A 195 16.46 -11.28 -1.55
CA SER A 195 16.33 -12.71 -1.78
C SER A 195 15.03 -13.08 -2.52
N ALA A 196 14.98 -14.27 -3.13
CA ALA A 196 13.83 -14.73 -3.91
C ALA A 196 12.52 -14.72 -3.08
N ILE A 197 12.58 -15.17 -1.82
CA ILE A 197 11.43 -15.18 -0.93
C ILE A 197 10.93 -13.75 -0.64
N ASN A 198 11.85 -12.80 -0.45
CA ASN A 198 11.52 -11.41 -0.23
C ASN A 198 10.96 -10.74 -1.50
N CYS A 199 11.41 -11.17 -2.70
CA CYS A 199 10.79 -10.72 -3.96
C CYS A 199 9.34 -11.18 -4.07
N ILE A 200 9.05 -12.44 -3.71
CA ILE A 200 7.66 -12.95 -3.67
C ILE A 200 6.83 -12.16 -2.65
N ALA A 201 7.37 -11.93 -1.46
CA ALA A 201 6.71 -11.11 -0.43
C ALA A 201 6.41 -9.70 -0.93
N CYS A 202 7.34 -9.04 -1.64
CA CYS A 202 7.10 -7.75 -2.28
C CYS A 202 5.95 -7.80 -3.30
N GLY A 203 5.84 -8.89 -4.05
CA GLY A 203 4.71 -9.14 -4.96
C GLY A 203 3.39 -9.23 -4.21
N VAL A 204 3.34 -10.04 -3.16
CA VAL A 204 2.16 -10.21 -2.31
C VAL A 204 1.77 -8.89 -1.64
N PHE A 205 2.71 -8.17 -1.02
CA PHE A 205 2.42 -6.88 -0.38
C PHE A 205 1.89 -5.85 -1.37
N THR A 206 2.44 -5.81 -2.58
CA THR A 206 1.97 -4.87 -3.60
C THR A 206 0.54 -5.16 -4.02
N ALA A 207 0.22 -6.45 -4.22
CA ALA A 207 -1.11 -6.85 -4.69
C ALA A 207 -2.19 -6.82 -3.61
N THR A 208 -1.83 -7.03 -2.33
CA THR A 208 -2.83 -7.27 -1.27
C THR A 208 -2.79 -6.26 -0.14
N GLY A 209 -1.66 -5.58 0.07
CA GLY A 209 -1.41 -4.74 1.23
C GLY A 209 -2.37 -3.55 1.34
N GLY A 210 -2.75 -2.92 0.21
CA GLY A 210 -3.72 -1.83 0.21
C GLY A 210 -5.10 -2.27 0.74
N GLY A 211 -5.55 -3.45 0.34
CA GLY A 211 -6.78 -4.06 0.86
C GLY A 211 -6.73 -4.37 2.35
N VAL A 212 -5.57 -4.80 2.86
CA VAL A 212 -5.37 -5.03 4.30
C VAL A 212 -5.51 -3.73 5.08
N VAL A 213 -4.81 -2.68 4.65
CA VAL A 213 -4.88 -1.36 5.31
C VAL A 213 -6.30 -0.80 5.29
N ARG A 214 -6.97 -0.88 4.13
CA ARG A 214 -8.38 -0.50 4.00
C ARG A 214 -9.26 -1.23 5.01
N ASP A 215 -9.19 -2.57 5.02
CA ASP A 215 -10.06 -3.40 5.85
C ASP A 215 -9.86 -3.07 7.34
N VAL A 216 -8.61 -2.84 7.78
CA VAL A 216 -8.29 -2.43 9.15
C VAL A 216 -8.88 -1.05 9.48
N ILE A 217 -8.73 -0.07 8.59
CA ILE A 217 -9.24 1.30 8.83
C ILE A 217 -10.77 1.31 8.92
N VAL A 218 -11.46 0.55 8.05
CA VAL A 218 -12.93 0.48 8.06
C VAL A 218 -13.50 -0.48 9.12
N GLY A 219 -12.65 -1.05 9.98
CA GLY A 219 -13.07 -1.94 11.07
C GLY A 219 -13.57 -3.31 10.59
N ARG A 220 -13.08 -3.81 9.45
CA ARG A 220 -13.42 -5.12 8.92
C ARG A 220 -12.23 -6.08 9.05
N PRO A 221 -12.46 -7.38 9.38
CA PRO A 221 -11.40 -8.37 9.35
C PRO A 221 -10.77 -8.43 7.94
N PRO A 222 -9.42 -8.31 7.80
CA PRO A 222 -8.79 -8.31 6.49
C PRO A 222 -9.05 -9.62 5.73
N ARG A 223 -9.59 -9.52 4.52
CA ARG A 223 -9.98 -10.67 3.68
C ARG A 223 -8.84 -11.66 3.44
N ILE A 224 -7.64 -11.16 3.28
CA ILE A 224 -6.44 -11.95 2.98
C ILE A 224 -6.12 -13.00 4.07
N PHE A 225 -6.52 -12.76 5.32
CA PHE A 225 -6.20 -13.61 6.47
C PHE A 225 -7.38 -14.45 6.94
N HIS A 226 -8.56 -14.24 6.38
CA HIS A 226 -9.79 -14.89 6.84
C HIS A 226 -10.35 -15.85 5.80
N SER A 227 -10.76 -17.01 6.29
CA SER A 227 -11.35 -18.08 5.49
C SER A 227 -12.77 -17.78 4.96
N TYR A 228 -13.42 -16.70 5.42
CA TYR A 228 -14.71 -16.31 4.83
C TYR A 228 -14.56 -15.77 3.40
N ALA A 229 -13.36 -15.34 3.03
CA ALA A 229 -13.05 -14.88 1.69
C ALA A 229 -12.31 -15.96 0.88
N THR A 230 -12.41 -15.87 -0.42
CA THR A 230 -11.65 -16.71 -1.36
C THR A 230 -10.16 -16.43 -1.26
N ALA A 231 -9.34 -17.39 -1.65
CA ALA A 231 -7.88 -17.25 -1.60
C ALA A 231 -7.42 -16.04 -2.44
N TYR A 232 -6.75 -15.08 -1.81
CA TYR A 232 -6.34 -13.82 -2.41
C TYR A 232 -4.81 -13.68 -2.50
N ALA A 233 -4.10 -14.00 -1.43
CA ALA A 233 -2.64 -13.90 -1.39
C ALA A 233 -1.94 -15.02 -2.17
N THR A 234 -2.51 -16.21 -2.21
CA THR A 234 -1.93 -17.38 -2.88
C THR A 234 -1.81 -17.21 -4.39
N PRO A 235 -2.80 -16.69 -5.14
CA PRO A 235 -2.63 -16.32 -6.55
C PRO A 235 -1.53 -15.29 -6.78
N ALA A 236 -1.44 -14.26 -5.93
CA ALA A 236 -0.38 -13.26 -6.02
C ALA A 236 1.01 -13.87 -5.79
N ALA A 237 1.15 -14.74 -4.78
CA ALA A 237 2.39 -15.45 -4.51
C ALA A 237 2.77 -16.40 -5.67
N ALA A 238 1.80 -17.13 -6.24
CA ALA A 238 2.02 -18.01 -7.38
C ALA A 238 2.49 -17.23 -8.63
N GLY A 239 1.84 -16.10 -8.95
CA GLY A 239 2.25 -15.24 -10.05
C GLY A 239 3.67 -14.69 -9.88
N ALA A 240 4.01 -14.19 -8.69
CA ALA A 240 5.35 -13.72 -8.36
C ALA A 240 6.40 -14.84 -8.43
N ALA A 241 6.08 -16.03 -7.92
CA ALA A 241 6.96 -17.20 -7.98
C ALA A 241 7.20 -17.66 -9.43
N THR A 242 6.15 -17.67 -10.26
CA THR A 242 6.24 -18.00 -11.69
C THR A 242 7.17 -17.03 -12.41
N TYR A 243 7.05 -15.72 -12.15
CA TYR A 243 7.96 -14.73 -12.70
C TYR A 243 9.42 -15.03 -12.34
N LEU A 244 9.73 -15.35 -11.08
CA LEU A 244 11.09 -15.66 -10.63
C LEU A 244 11.60 -16.98 -11.21
N LEU A 245 10.75 -17.99 -11.32
CA LEU A 245 11.11 -19.28 -11.91
C LEU A 245 11.47 -19.10 -13.39
N ALA A 246 10.62 -18.41 -14.16
CA ALA A 246 10.89 -18.09 -15.56
C ALA A 246 12.19 -17.26 -15.72
N ARG A 247 12.47 -16.33 -14.77
CA ARG A 247 13.72 -15.59 -14.71
C ARG A 247 14.92 -16.51 -14.49
N LYS A 248 14.83 -17.45 -13.55
CA LYS A 248 15.89 -18.45 -13.28
C LYS A 248 16.17 -19.33 -14.49
N MET A 249 15.15 -19.64 -15.28
CA MET A 249 15.26 -20.43 -16.51
C MET A 249 15.82 -19.65 -17.70
N GLY A 250 16.15 -18.36 -17.53
CA GLY A 250 16.69 -17.52 -18.62
C GLY A 250 15.66 -17.09 -19.66
N VAL A 251 14.36 -17.22 -19.36
CA VAL A 251 13.27 -16.81 -20.27
C VAL A 251 13.32 -15.29 -20.50
N SER A 252 12.93 -14.84 -21.68
CA SER A 252 12.90 -13.42 -22.03
C SER A 252 12.04 -12.59 -21.05
N THR A 253 12.39 -11.32 -20.87
CA THR A 253 11.70 -10.46 -19.87
C THR A 253 10.21 -10.34 -20.13
N SER A 254 9.79 -10.22 -21.40
CA SER A 254 8.38 -10.17 -21.77
C SER A 254 7.64 -11.46 -21.41
N ALA A 255 8.23 -12.61 -21.74
CA ALA A 255 7.61 -13.91 -21.47
C ALA A 255 7.46 -14.18 -19.97
N ARG A 256 8.48 -13.85 -19.15
CA ARG A 256 8.38 -14.01 -17.67
C ARG A 256 7.36 -13.07 -17.05
N ILE A 257 7.18 -11.84 -17.58
CA ILE A 257 6.13 -10.92 -17.13
C ILE A 257 4.76 -11.49 -17.48
N VAL A 258 4.55 -11.84 -18.75
CA VAL A 258 3.28 -12.40 -19.21
C VAL A 258 2.92 -13.66 -18.44
N SER A 259 3.85 -14.60 -18.26
CA SER A 259 3.57 -15.84 -17.51
C SER A 259 3.20 -15.56 -16.04
N GLY A 260 3.92 -14.68 -15.36
CA GLY A 260 3.60 -14.32 -13.98
C GLY A 260 2.26 -13.63 -13.83
N VAL A 261 1.94 -12.66 -14.71
CA VAL A 261 0.65 -11.97 -14.74
C VAL A 261 -0.48 -12.94 -15.03
N THR A 262 -0.33 -13.80 -16.03
CA THR A 262 -1.35 -14.81 -16.40
C THR A 262 -1.64 -15.77 -15.25
N VAL A 263 -0.62 -16.30 -14.59
CA VAL A 263 -0.81 -17.19 -13.42
C VAL A 263 -1.49 -16.44 -12.27
N GLY A 264 -1.13 -15.19 -12.01
CA GLY A 264 -1.79 -14.36 -11.00
C GLY A 264 -3.29 -14.15 -11.30
N ILE A 265 -3.61 -13.80 -12.56
CA ILE A 265 -5.00 -13.60 -13.01
C ILE A 265 -5.79 -14.90 -12.95
N LEU A 266 -5.30 -15.96 -13.58
CA LEU A 266 -6.00 -17.25 -13.63
C LEU A 266 -6.18 -17.83 -12.22
N GLY A 267 -5.18 -17.74 -11.38
CA GLY A 267 -5.27 -18.16 -9.99
C GLY A 267 -6.33 -17.37 -9.21
N ARG A 268 -6.45 -16.06 -9.46
CA ARG A 268 -7.47 -15.21 -8.82
C ARG A 268 -8.87 -15.55 -9.31
N VAL A 269 -9.05 -15.65 -10.62
CA VAL A 269 -10.34 -16.03 -11.24
C VAL A 269 -10.75 -17.43 -10.78
N ALA A 270 -9.84 -18.40 -10.78
CA ALA A 270 -10.13 -19.78 -10.32
C ALA A 270 -10.49 -19.81 -8.82
N SER A 271 -9.83 -18.98 -7.99
CA SER A 271 -10.18 -18.89 -6.57
C SER A 271 -11.57 -18.32 -6.35
N GLU A 272 -11.96 -17.34 -7.14
CA GLU A 272 -13.28 -16.69 -7.05
C GLU A 272 -14.38 -17.62 -7.58
N SER A 273 -14.27 -18.10 -8.81
CA SER A 273 -15.26 -18.96 -9.44
C SER A 273 -15.40 -20.32 -8.75
N GLY A 274 -14.31 -20.90 -8.28
CA GLY A 274 -14.29 -22.14 -7.51
C GLY A 274 -14.62 -21.99 -6.03
N ASN A 275 -14.85 -20.77 -5.54
CA ASN A 275 -15.03 -20.45 -4.11
C ASN A 275 -13.96 -21.11 -3.23
N VAL A 276 -12.70 -21.11 -3.73
CA VAL A 276 -11.58 -21.76 -3.06
C VAL A 276 -11.20 -20.98 -1.81
N ARG A 277 -11.39 -21.60 -0.66
CA ARG A 277 -11.05 -21.05 0.65
C ARG A 277 -9.89 -21.82 1.27
N LEU A 278 -9.03 -21.12 2.00
CA LEU A 278 -7.96 -21.78 2.73
C LEU A 278 -8.51 -22.48 3.97
N PRO A 279 -7.91 -23.62 4.38
CA PRO A 279 -8.38 -24.38 5.53
C PRO A 279 -8.23 -23.57 6.82
N LEU A 280 -9.23 -23.69 7.69
CA LEU A 280 -9.22 -23.11 9.04
C LEU A 280 -8.48 -23.99 10.02
N TYR A 281 -7.85 -23.36 11.00
CA TYR A 281 -7.48 -24.07 12.23
C TYR A 281 -8.75 -24.27 13.08
N GLU A 282 -9.27 -25.47 13.10
CA GLU A 282 -10.38 -25.83 13.97
C GLU A 282 -9.84 -26.32 15.31
N SER A 283 -10.07 -25.55 16.37
CA SER A 283 -9.77 -26.03 17.72
C SER A 283 -10.68 -27.21 18.08
N GLN A 284 -10.20 -28.13 18.94
CA GLN A 284 -10.99 -29.26 19.41
C GLN A 284 -12.28 -28.81 20.11
N GLU A 285 -12.24 -27.65 20.79
CA GLU A 285 -13.41 -27.04 21.42
C GLU A 285 -14.44 -26.55 20.39
N ALA A 286 -14.00 -25.97 19.26
CA ALA A 286 -14.91 -25.55 18.19
C ALA A 286 -15.61 -26.75 17.55
N LYS A 287 -14.88 -27.87 17.36
CA LYS A 287 -15.47 -29.15 16.86
C LYS A 287 -16.47 -29.74 17.84
N ALA A 288 -16.17 -29.73 19.13
CA ALA A 288 -17.07 -30.20 20.17
C ALA A 288 -18.36 -29.36 20.23
N ASN A 289 -18.24 -28.03 20.17
CA ASN A 289 -19.37 -27.10 20.20
C ASN A 289 -20.23 -27.20 18.92
N ALA A 290 -19.62 -27.44 17.76
CA ALA A 290 -20.36 -27.66 16.50
C ALA A 290 -21.14 -28.97 16.54
N LYS A 291 -20.57 -30.04 17.12
CA LYS A 291 -21.22 -31.34 17.30
C LYS A 291 -22.42 -31.24 18.26
N MET A 292 -22.28 -30.52 19.40
CA MET A 292 -23.40 -30.30 20.33
C MET A 292 -24.53 -29.48 19.72
N LYS A 293 -24.26 -28.53 18.81
CA LYS A 293 -25.31 -27.77 18.11
C LYS A 293 -25.98 -28.55 17.00
N GLY A 294 -25.34 -29.55 16.42
CA GLY A 294 -25.92 -30.49 15.47
C GLY A 294 -26.91 -31.45 16.14
N ASP A 295 -26.53 -32.05 17.25
CA ASP A 295 -27.36 -32.97 18.04
C ASP A 295 -28.64 -32.36 18.64
N ASN A 296 -28.69 -31.04 18.85
CA ASN A 296 -29.88 -30.35 19.34
C ASN A 296 -30.87 -29.91 18.25
N ARG A 297 -30.66 -30.30 16.99
CA ARG A 297 -31.52 -29.95 15.86
C ARG A 297 -32.22 -31.16 15.22
N GLU A 298 -31.94 -32.35 15.70
CA GLU A 298 -32.72 -33.58 15.47
C GLU A 298 -33.71 -33.82 16.63
#